data_3015fd43f92aaedce0ce89d2e73898eb
#
_entry.id   3015fd43f92aaedce0ce89d2e73898eb
#
_cell.length_a   1.000
_cell.length_b   1.000
_cell.length_c   1.000
_cell.angle_alpha   90.00
_cell.angle_beta   90.00
_cell.angle_gamma   90.00
#
_symmetry.space_group_name_H-M   'P 1'
#
loop_
_entity.id
_entity.type
_entity.pdbx_description
1 polymer ?
#
loop_
_entity_poly.entity_id
_entity_poly.type
_entity_poly.pdbx_seq_one_letter_code
_entity_poly.pdbx_strand_id
1 'polypeptide(L)'
;MILNRQDIAKELEIKIAMNNDMANAIELWCNMYSNNPPWLDDETKTMGLPGAIANELARLVTIEFKSEISNNELLNKTYQDLISVLRINTEYACAKGGIVFKPYFYNGNIEIDIVQQDNFLPVSYTSTGEITAAVFLETKIVEDKKYTRIEYHEFKDENYTIKNYAYVKNNTIMMDKSLGKRVNLNSIQEWEDLEEEINVKNAKKPFFSYFKIPQANQIDSNSPLGVSVFAKSTGLIKEADKQYSRILWEFEGTELAIDVSEAIFSRDSEGNLKIPKGKERLFRTYPWEDKENKKNFNPFSPSIRDVNLFNGLNKFLRKIEFNCGLAYGTLSETEDVSKTATEIKASKQRSFSTVKDIQKALQDALKDLIISMADIAKYYNIPVKDIDIDKDVSFDWDDSIIVDKDTDLESMRNDVVAGILRAELYLAKKYGVSEEEALKMMPKLGDSLKNNPLDSLEE
;
A
#
# COMPACT_ATOMS: atom_id res chain seq x y z
N MET A 1 11.51 -7.37 9.83
CA MET A 1 12.87 -7.82 9.56
C MET A 1 12.85 -9.32 9.34
N ILE A 2 13.15 -9.80 8.15
CA ILE A 2 13.13 -11.22 7.82
C ILE A 2 14.21 -11.89 8.66
N LEU A 3 13.80 -12.79 9.56
CA LEU A 3 14.71 -13.57 10.38
C LEU A 3 15.68 -14.37 9.49
N ASN A 4 16.77 -14.84 10.07
CA ASN A 4 17.80 -15.57 9.33
C ASN A 4 17.20 -16.77 8.57
N ARG A 5 16.93 -16.58 7.28
CA ARG A 5 16.30 -17.58 6.40
C ARG A 5 17.09 -18.88 6.32
N GLN A 6 18.42 -18.77 6.45
CA GLN A 6 19.30 -19.94 6.37
C GLN A 6 19.12 -20.86 7.56
N ASP A 7 18.92 -20.28 8.77
CA ASP A 7 18.66 -21.07 9.97
C ASP A 7 17.29 -21.74 9.91
N ILE A 8 16.24 -21.02 9.43
CA ILE A 8 14.90 -21.59 9.22
C ILE A 8 14.94 -22.71 8.18
N ALA A 9 15.60 -22.48 7.06
CA ALA A 9 15.71 -23.49 5.99
C ALA A 9 16.45 -24.75 6.47
N LYS A 10 17.48 -24.56 7.29
CA LYS A 10 18.25 -25.68 7.88
C LYS A 10 17.44 -26.43 8.94
N GLU A 11 16.76 -25.69 9.83
CA GLU A 11 16.00 -26.27 10.94
C GLU A 11 14.79 -27.09 10.45
N LEU A 12 14.11 -26.59 9.40
CA LEU A 12 12.96 -27.27 8.83
C LEU A 12 13.31 -28.21 7.67
N GLU A 13 14.58 -28.30 7.28
CA GLU A 13 15.06 -29.06 6.11
C GLU A 13 14.33 -28.70 4.80
N ILE A 14 14.01 -27.42 4.62
CA ILE A 14 13.26 -26.89 3.47
C ILE A 14 14.09 -25.96 2.60
N LYS A 15 13.67 -25.77 1.35
CA LYS A 15 14.20 -24.76 0.46
C LYS A 15 13.24 -23.59 0.34
N ILE A 16 13.65 -22.40 0.77
CA ILE A 16 12.87 -21.19 0.65
C ILE A 16 12.89 -20.69 -0.81
N ALA A 17 11.71 -20.40 -1.37
CA ALA A 17 11.51 -19.94 -2.73
C ALA A 17 11.72 -18.41 -2.85
N MET A 18 12.83 -17.91 -2.32
CA MET A 18 13.21 -16.50 -2.34
C MET A 18 14.73 -16.40 -2.26
N ASN A 19 15.36 -15.67 -3.18
CA ASN A 19 16.79 -15.41 -3.17
C ASN A 19 17.17 -14.25 -2.22
N ASN A 20 18.48 -13.98 -2.10
CA ASN A 20 18.98 -12.90 -1.23
C ASN A 20 18.56 -11.51 -1.74
N ASP A 21 18.55 -11.32 -3.06
CA ASP A 21 18.24 -10.02 -3.65
C ASP A 21 16.78 -9.64 -3.40
N MET A 22 15.86 -10.62 -3.48
CA MET A 22 14.46 -10.38 -3.16
C MET A 22 14.24 -10.01 -1.70
N ALA A 23 14.95 -10.67 -0.79
CA ALA A 23 14.84 -10.32 0.62
C ALA A 23 15.41 -8.94 0.96
N ASN A 24 16.55 -8.60 0.37
CA ASN A 24 17.14 -7.27 0.54
C ASN A 24 16.21 -6.18 -0.05
N ALA A 25 15.53 -6.50 -1.14
CA ALA A 25 14.55 -5.59 -1.73
C ALA A 25 13.33 -5.37 -0.83
N ILE A 26 12.78 -6.44 -0.24
CA ILE A 26 11.67 -6.32 0.73
C ILE A 26 12.10 -5.48 1.94
N GLU A 27 13.28 -5.72 2.49
CA GLU A 27 13.82 -4.93 3.60
C GLU A 27 13.99 -3.46 3.21
N LEU A 28 14.50 -3.19 2.01
CA LEU A 28 14.63 -1.83 1.49
C LEU A 28 13.25 -1.14 1.36
N TRP A 29 12.24 -1.81 0.81
CA TRP A 29 10.90 -1.25 0.69
C TRP A 29 10.26 -0.97 2.06
N CYS A 30 10.46 -1.84 3.05
CA CYS A 30 10.02 -1.61 4.42
C CYS A 30 10.65 -0.35 5.01
N ASN A 31 11.97 -0.19 4.84
CA ASN A 31 12.71 0.98 5.30
C ASN A 31 12.25 2.26 4.58
N MET A 32 12.05 2.19 3.27
CA MET A 32 11.52 3.32 2.48
C MET A 32 10.12 3.74 2.94
N TYR A 33 9.23 2.77 3.18
CA TYR A 33 7.87 3.03 3.65
C TYR A 33 7.85 3.64 5.06
N SER A 34 8.75 3.21 5.94
CA SER A 34 8.90 3.77 7.29
C SER A 34 9.72 5.07 7.34
N ASN A 35 9.97 5.72 6.20
CA ASN A 35 10.76 6.95 6.09
C ASN A 35 12.20 6.82 6.62
N ASN A 36 12.77 5.64 6.55
CA ASN A 36 14.14 5.35 6.99
C ASN A 36 14.96 4.58 5.94
N PRO A 37 14.99 5.01 4.67
CA PRO A 37 15.80 4.35 3.66
C PRO A 37 17.31 4.58 3.92
N PRO A 38 18.18 3.69 3.45
CA PRO A 38 19.61 3.68 3.79
C PRO A 38 20.44 4.83 3.22
N TRP A 39 19.84 5.72 2.41
CA TRP A 39 20.50 6.91 1.84
C TRP A 39 20.23 8.20 2.60
N LEU A 40 19.44 8.15 3.68
CA LEU A 40 19.24 9.32 4.53
C LEU A 40 20.45 9.52 5.43
N ASP A 41 20.85 10.76 5.59
CA ASP A 41 21.90 11.22 6.46
C ASP A 41 21.56 12.62 7.01
N ASP A 42 22.51 13.32 7.59
CA ASP A 42 22.29 14.66 8.14
C ASP A 42 21.91 15.67 7.04
N GLU A 43 22.38 15.47 5.81
CA GLU A 43 22.18 16.35 4.69
C GLU A 43 20.96 15.93 3.82
N THR A 44 20.70 14.62 3.70
CA THR A 44 19.64 14.09 2.84
C THR A 44 18.37 13.82 3.66
N LYS A 45 17.28 14.53 3.34
CA LYS A 45 15.95 14.37 3.95
C LYS A 45 15.01 13.63 3.00
N THR A 46 14.05 12.91 3.56
CA THR A 46 13.04 12.22 2.75
C THR A 46 11.83 13.10 2.49
N MET A 47 11.22 12.93 1.32
CA MET A 47 9.92 13.50 0.97
C MET A 47 8.73 12.61 1.42
N GLY A 48 8.98 11.39 1.88
CA GLY A 48 7.93 10.44 2.24
C GLY A 48 7.15 9.86 1.06
N LEU A 49 7.70 9.92 -0.15
CA LEU A 49 7.05 9.46 -1.37
C LEU A 49 6.56 8.02 -1.34
N PRO A 50 7.29 7.03 -0.76
CA PRO A 50 6.83 5.64 -0.70
C PRO A 50 5.50 5.49 0.03
N GLY A 51 5.34 6.16 1.18
CA GLY A 51 4.09 6.15 1.93
C GLY A 51 2.95 6.81 1.15
N ALA A 52 3.21 7.98 0.54
CA ALA A 52 2.22 8.69 -0.27
C ALA A 52 1.72 7.85 -1.48
N ILE A 53 2.63 7.18 -2.19
CA ILE A 53 2.31 6.31 -3.33
C ILE A 53 1.46 5.12 -2.89
N ALA A 54 1.88 4.42 -1.82
CA ALA A 54 1.17 3.24 -1.32
C ALA A 54 -0.23 3.61 -0.80
N ASN A 55 -0.35 4.71 -0.04
CA ASN A 55 -1.62 5.20 0.47
C ASN A 55 -2.58 5.59 -0.65
N GLU A 56 -2.10 6.32 -1.67
CA GLU A 56 -2.96 6.75 -2.78
C GLU A 56 -3.49 5.57 -3.59
N LEU A 57 -2.64 4.58 -3.91
CA LEU A 57 -3.09 3.37 -4.61
C LEU A 57 -4.07 2.56 -3.76
N ALA A 58 -3.81 2.38 -2.46
CA ALA A 58 -4.72 1.68 -1.57
C ALA A 58 -6.08 2.39 -1.49
N ARG A 59 -6.08 3.72 -1.41
CA ARG A 59 -7.28 4.55 -1.42
C ARG A 59 -8.10 4.34 -2.70
N LEU A 60 -7.45 4.39 -3.86
CA LEU A 60 -8.12 4.21 -5.16
C LEU A 60 -8.63 2.78 -5.35
N VAL A 61 -7.92 1.78 -4.86
CA VAL A 61 -8.32 0.37 -4.94
C VAL A 61 -9.54 0.06 -4.10
N THR A 62 -9.61 0.61 -2.88
CA THR A 62 -10.63 0.25 -1.88
C THR A 62 -11.74 1.29 -1.70
N ILE A 63 -11.78 2.30 -2.60
CA ILE A 63 -12.81 3.33 -2.52
C ILE A 63 -14.19 2.70 -2.74
N GLU A 64 -15.10 2.99 -1.80
CA GLU A 64 -16.48 2.48 -1.80
C GLU A 64 -16.64 0.97 -2.04
N PHE A 65 -15.55 0.19 -1.86
CA PHE A 65 -15.58 -1.26 -1.99
C PHE A 65 -16.54 -1.86 -0.96
N LYS A 66 -17.44 -2.70 -1.44
CA LYS A 66 -18.36 -3.48 -0.61
C LYS A 66 -18.30 -4.94 -1.04
N SER A 67 -18.31 -5.81 -0.06
CA SER A 67 -18.35 -7.25 -0.30
C SER A 67 -19.00 -7.94 0.90
N GLU A 68 -19.83 -8.95 0.65
CA GLU A 68 -20.46 -9.70 1.72
C GLU A 68 -20.66 -11.15 1.34
N ILE A 69 -20.75 -12.02 2.36
CA ILE A 69 -21.07 -13.42 2.21
C ILE A 69 -22.56 -13.59 2.60
N SER A 70 -23.40 -13.85 1.61
CA SER A 70 -24.82 -14.18 1.83
C SER A 70 -24.94 -15.59 2.42
N ASN A 71 -26.05 -15.88 3.06
CA ASN A 71 -26.42 -17.20 3.60
C ASN A 71 -25.49 -17.81 4.69
N ASN A 72 -24.49 -17.07 5.20
CA ASN A 72 -23.56 -17.53 6.22
C ASN A 72 -23.14 -16.40 7.17
N GLU A 73 -24.00 -16.09 8.13
CA GLU A 73 -23.85 -14.93 9.02
C GLU A 73 -22.56 -14.98 9.87
N LEU A 74 -22.15 -16.16 10.32
CA LEU A 74 -20.94 -16.31 11.15
C LEU A 74 -19.67 -15.97 10.36
N LEU A 75 -19.51 -16.53 9.16
CA LEU A 75 -18.36 -16.24 8.32
C LEU A 75 -18.42 -14.81 7.80
N ASN A 76 -19.62 -14.30 7.50
CA ASN A 76 -19.77 -12.90 7.05
C ASN A 76 -19.33 -11.92 8.14
N LYS A 77 -19.62 -12.17 9.40
CA LYS A 77 -19.19 -11.30 10.50
C LYS A 77 -17.67 -11.13 10.51
N THR A 78 -16.92 -12.22 10.55
CA THR A 78 -15.45 -12.20 10.52
C THR A 78 -14.92 -11.58 9.24
N TYR A 79 -15.59 -11.83 8.11
CA TYR A 79 -15.23 -11.22 6.83
C TYR A 79 -15.44 -9.69 6.83
N GLN A 80 -16.53 -9.18 7.42
CA GLN A 80 -16.78 -7.74 7.58
C GLN A 80 -15.75 -7.07 8.48
N ASP A 81 -15.27 -7.74 9.52
CA ASP A 81 -14.18 -7.23 10.36
C ASP A 81 -12.90 -7.03 9.53
N LEU A 82 -12.57 -7.97 8.63
CA LEU A 82 -11.48 -7.79 7.67
C LEU A 82 -11.74 -6.64 6.69
N ILE A 83 -12.95 -6.55 6.13
CA ILE A 83 -13.31 -5.47 5.17
C ILE A 83 -13.13 -4.09 5.82
N SER A 84 -13.45 -3.94 7.10
CA SER A 84 -13.29 -2.67 7.83
C SER A 84 -11.86 -2.15 7.88
N VAL A 85 -10.86 -3.04 7.86
CA VAL A 85 -9.43 -2.72 7.91
C VAL A 85 -8.72 -2.95 6.58
N LEU A 86 -9.45 -3.30 5.53
CA LEU A 86 -8.88 -3.73 4.23
C LEU A 86 -8.03 -2.65 3.58
N ARG A 87 -8.44 -1.38 3.66
CA ARG A 87 -7.70 -0.26 3.09
C ARG A 87 -6.28 -0.15 3.65
N ILE A 88 -6.12 -0.20 4.97
CA ILE A 88 -4.81 -0.13 5.63
C ILE A 88 -3.94 -1.31 5.22
N ASN A 89 -4.52 -2.50 5.13
CA ASN A 89 -3.81 -3.71 4.73
C ASN A 89 -3.45 -3.72 3.24
N THR A 90 -4.29 -3.14 2.39
CA THR A 90 -3.97 -2.90 0.98
C THR A 90 -2.80 -1.92 0.83
N GLU A 91 -2.70 -0.90 1.69
CA GLU A 91 -1.55 0.01 1.71
C GLU A 91 -0.25 -0.74 2.05
N TYR A 92 -0.26 -1.61 3.07
CA TYR A 92 0.90 -2.46 3.37
C TYR A 92 1.26 -3.41 2.22
N ALA A 93 0.26 -3.97 1.53
CA ALA A 93 0.49 -4.78 0.34
C ALA A 93 1.14 -3.97 -0.78
N CYS A 94 0.64 -2.77 -1.07
CA CYS A 94 1.22 -1.84 -2.04
C CYS A 94 2.67 -1.48 -1.70
N ALA A 95 2.94 -1.20 -0.42
CA ALA A 95 4.27 -0.84 0.04
C ALA A 95 5.28 -2.00 -0.03
N LYS A 96 4.88 -3.20 0.37
CA LYS A 96 5.78 -4.35 0.56
C LYS A 96 5.73 -5.40 -0.55
N GLY A 97 4.74 -5.31 -1.45
CA GLY A 97 4.56 -6.22 -2.59
C GLY A 97 3.45 -7.25 -2.41
N GLY A 98 2.91 -7.41 -1.21
CA GLY A 98 1.78 -8.29 -0.91
C GLY A 98 1.55 -8.49 0.58
N ILE A 99 0.44 -9.14 0.91
CA ILE A 99 0.07 -9.59 2.26
C ILE A 99 -0.59 -10.96 2.19
N VAL A 100 -0.61 -11.66 3.30
CA VAL A 100 -1.31 -12.94 3.45
C VAL A 100 -2.49 -12.77 4.39
N PHE A 101 -3.65 -13.23 3.97
CA PHE A 101 -4.80 -13.45 4.84
C PHE A 101 -4.76 -14.89 5.33
N LYS A 102 -4.65 -15.10 6.64
CA LYS A 102 -4.52 -16.42 7.23
C LYS A 102 -5.67 -16.66 8.22
N PRO A 103 -6.75 -17.36 7.82
CA PRO A 103 -7.83 -17.72 8.72
C PRO A 103 -7.37 -18.81 9.70
N TYR A 104 -7.83 -18.73 10.93
CA TYR A 104 -7.57 -19.72 11.98
C TYR A 104 -8.76 -19.85 12.92
N PHE A 105 -8.82 -20.97 13.65
CA PHE A 105 -9.86 -21.20 14.64
C PHE A 105 -9.39 -20.72 16.01
N TYR A 106 -10.22 -19.93 16.68
CA TYR A 106 -9.96 -19.46 18.03
C TYR A 106 -11.26 -19.23 18.81
N ASN A 107 -11.34 -19.77 20.03
CA ASN A 107 -12.50 -19.62 20.94
C ASN A 107 -13.86 -19.87 20.28
N GLY A 108 -13.97 -20.92 19.44
CA GLY A 108 -15.23 -21.29 18.79
C GLY A 108 -15.59 -20.51 17.54
N ASN A 109 -14.74 -19.55 17.12
CA ASN A 109 -14.94 -18.71 15.93
C ASN A 109 -13.79 -18.89 14.94
N ILE A 110 -14.03 -18.46 13.70
CA ILE A 110 -12.97 -18.26 12.72
C ILE A 110 -12.50 -16.81 12.85
N GLU A 111 -11.20 -16.64 12.97
CA GLU A 111 -10.52 -15.34 12.99
C GLU A 111 -9.58 -15.24 11.80
N ILE A 112 -9.14 -14.04 11.42
CA ILE A 112 -8.22 -13.81 10.29
C ILE A 112 -7.00 -13.05 10.80
N ASP A 113 -5.82 -13.68 10.68
CA ASP A 113 -4.54 -13.03 10.88
C ASP A 113 -4.06 -12.43 9.55
N ILE A 114 -3.47 -11.23 9.58
CA ILE A 114 -2.99 -10.52 8.41
C ILE A 114 -1.47 -10.42 8.49
N VAL A 115 -0.78 -11.22 7.67
CA VAL A 115 0.67 -11.32 7.69
C VAL A 115 1.28 -10.51 6.56
N GLN A 116 2.10 -9.54 6.90
CA GLN A 116 2.80 -8.71 5.91
C GLN A 116 3.96 -9.48 5.26
N GLN A 117 4.35 -9.10 4.05
CA GLN A 117 5.33 -9.83 3.23
C GLN A 117 6.69 -10.04 3.89
N ASP A 118 7.10 -9.19 4.79
CA ASP A 118 8.35 -9.30 5.54
C ASP A 118 8.31 -10.33 6.69
N ASN A 119 7.14 -10.89 6.98
CA ASN A 119 6.90 -11.85 8.08
C ASN A 119 6.51 -13.25 7.62
N PHE A 120 6.58 -13.54 6.30
CA PHE A 120 6.43 -14.92 5.82
C PHE A 120 7.47 -15.27 4.75
N LEU A 121 7.71 -16.57 4.56
CA LEU A 121 8.68 -17.11 3.61
C LEU A 121 7.99 -18.15 2.72
N PRO A 122 7.93 -17.98 1.40
CA PRO A 122 7.39 -18.98 0.49
C PRO A 122 8.34 -20.17 0.39
N VAL A 123 7.80 -21.38 0.38
CA VAL A 123 8.57 -22.64 0.29
C VAL A 123 8.30 -23.36 -1.02
N SER A 124 7.04 -23.57 -1.36
CA SER A 124 6.65 -24.16 -2.63
C SER A 124 5.51 -23.39 -3.30
N TYR A 125 5.39 -23.52 -4.61
CA TYR A 125 4.37 -22.86 -5.41
C TYR A 125 4.12 -23.63 -6.71
N THR A 126 2.94 -23.43 -7.27
CA THR A 126 2.53 -24.00 -8.57
C THR A 126 3.21 -23.31 -9.74
N SER A 127 3.08 -23.87 -10.93
CA SER A 127 3.55 -23.25 -12.20
C SER A 127 2.87 -21.88 -12.48
N THR A 128 1.71 -21.63 -11.91
CA THR A 128 0.97 -20.36 -11.99
C THR A 128 1.40 -19.34 -10.93
N GLY A 129 2.29 -19.74 -9.99
CA GLY A 129 2.80 -18.89 -8.93
C GLY A 129 1.93 -18.84 -7.65
N GLU A 130 0.93 -19.72 -7.53
CA GLU A 130 0.14 -19.89 -6.32
C GLU A 130 1.00 -20.58 -5.26
N ILE A 131 1.13 -19.98 -4.07
CA ILE A 131 1.97 -20.51 -2.99
C ILE A 131 1.24 -21.67 -2.32
N THR A 132 1.87 -22.84 -2.31
CA THR A 132 1.31 -24.07 -1.71
C THR A 132 1.94 -24.43 -0.37
N ALA A 133 3.14 -23.93 -0.08
CA ALA A 133 3.74 -24.04 1.24
C ALA A 133 4.47 -22.74 1.62
N ALA A 134 4.32 -22.37 2.88
CA ALA A 134 4.91 -21.16 3.44
C ALA A 134 5.26 -21.32 4.91
N VAL A 135 6.21 -20.51 5.38
CA VAL A 135 6.56 -20.36 6.79
C VAL A 135 6.12 -18.98 7.26
N PHE A 136 5.38 -18.94 8.34
CA PHE A 136 4.97 -17.73 9.03
C PHE A 136 5.77 -17.55 10.32
N LEU A 137 6.06 -16.31 10.66
CA LEU A 137 6.90 -15.95 11.79
C LEU A 137 6.14 -15.01 12.72
N GLU A 138 5.98 -15.45 13.95
CA GLU A 138 5.47 -14.63 15.04
C GLU A 138 6.58 -14.39 16.05
N THR A 139 6.70 -13.18 16.55
CA THR A 139 7.73 -12.84 17.55
C THR A 139 7.09 -12.16 18.74
N LYS A 140 7.41 -12.63 19.94
CA LYS A 140 7.03 -12.01 21.20
C LYS A 140 8.26 -11.72 22.05
N ILE A 141 8.22 -10.60 22.75
CA ILE A 141 9.25 -10.22 23.72
C ILE A 141 8.61 -10.29 25.09
N VAL A 142 9.15 -11.17 25.93
CA VAL A 142 8.74 -11.31 27.32
C VAL A 142 9.98 -11.11 28.18
N GLU A 143 9.96 -10.06 29.01
CA GLU A 143 11.14 -9.58 29.76
C GLU A 143 12.32 -9.31 28.80
N ASP A 144 13.48 -9.92 29.06
CA ASP A 144 14.70 -9.80 28.27
C ASP A 144 14.86 -10.91 27.21
N LYS A 145 13.81 -11.68 26.97
CA LYS A 145 13.84 -12.81 26.04
C LYS A 145 12.94 -12.54 24.82
N LYS A 146 13.47 -12.89 23.68
CA LYS A 146 12.74 -12.88 22.41
C LYS A 146 12.33 -14.30 22.07
N TYR A 147 11.05 -14.55 22.02
CA TYR A 147 10.45 -15.80 21.57
C TYR A 147 10.04 -15.68 20.12
N THR A 148 10.31 -16.70 19.32
CA THR A 148 9.91 -16.76 17.90
C THR A 148 9.18 -18.06 17.66
N ARG A 149 7.92 -17.98 17.23
CA ARG A 149 7.16 -19.11 16.71
C ARG A 149 7.35 -19.18 15.20
N ILE A 150 7.67 -20.37 14.72
CA ILE A 150 7.71 -20.74 13.31
C ILE A 150 6.49 -21.63 13.06
N GLU A 151 5.63 -21.20 12.16
CA GLU A 151 4.46 -21.92 11.73
C GLU A 151 4.64 -22.30 10.26
N TYR A 152 4.88 -23.60 9.99
CA TYR A 152 5.05 -24.14 8.65
C TYR A 152 3.75 -24.71 8.14
N HIS A 153 3.32 -24.25 6.99
CA HIS A 153 2.11 -24.67 6.30
C HIS A 153 2.47 -25.34 4.98
N GLU A 154 1.85 -26.50 4.71
CA GLU A 154 2.03 -27.22 3.45
C GLU A 154 0.69 -27.75 2.96
N PHE A 155 0.36 -27.46 1.70
CA PHE A 155 -0.80 -27.98 0.97
C PHE A 155 -0.31 -28.89 -0.15
N LYS A 156 -0.64 -30.18 -0.07
CA LYS A 156 -0.24 -31.18 -1.05
C LYS A 156 -1.29 -32.28 -1.17
N ASP A 157 -1.71 -32.58 -2.41
CA ASP A 157 -2.64 -33.68 -2.71
C ASP A 157 -3.91 -33.64 -1.84
N GLU A 158 -4.56 -32.46 -1.73
CA GLU A 158 -5.74 -32.19 -0.91
C GLU A 158 -5.52 -32.40 0.61
N ASN A 159 -4.29 -32.62 1.04
CA ASN A 159 -3.93 -32.67 2.45
C ASN A 159 -3.26 -31.36 2.85
N TYR A 160 -3.63 -30.87 4.01
CA TYR A 160 -3.05 -29.67 4.58
C TYR A 160 -2.39 -29.98 5.92
N THR A 161 -1.12 -29.62 6.04
CA THR A 161 -0.33 -29.84 7.25
C THR A 161 0.15 -28.52 7.82
N ILE A 162 -0.01 -28.33 9.13
CA ILE A 162 0.54 -27.20 9.89
C ILE A 162 1.50 -27.77 10.93
N LYS A 163 2.71 -27.22 11.03
CA LYS A 163 3.69 -27.57 12.07
C LYS A 163 4.16 -26.32 12.82
N ASN A 164 4.11 -26.38 14.14
CA ASN A 164 4.48 -25.27 15.01
C ASN A 164 5.79 -25.57 15.75
N TYR A 165 6.69 -24.61 15.76
CA TYR A 165 7.99 -24.68 16.46
C TYR A 165 8.22 -23.38 17.22
N ALA A 166 8.68 -23.46 18.47
CA ALA A 166 9.03 -22.29 19.27
C ALA A 166 10.51 -22.23 19.59
N TYR A 167 11.08 -21.03 19.55
CA TYR A 167 12.47 -20.75 19.83
C TYR A 167 12.58 -19.57 20.79
N VAL A 168 13.65 -19.55 21.61
CA VAL A 168 13.95 -18.46 22.54
C VAL A 168 15.41 -18.03 22.45
N LYS A 169 15.64 -16.73 22.49
CA LYS A 169 16.96 -16.13 22.65
C LYS A 169 16.94 -14.93 23.57
N ASN A 170 18.11 -14.52 24.08
CA ASN A 170 18.23 -13.27 24.82
C ASN A 170 18.08 -12.07 23.87
N ASN A 171 17.30 -11.09 24.26
CA ASN A 171 17.03 -9.88 23.45
C ASN A 171 18.12 -8.82 23.57
N THR A 172 19.13 -9.03 24.41
CA THR A 172 20.20 -8.05 24.71
C THR A 172 21.20 -7.82 23.58
N ILE A 173 21.26 -8.74 22.59
CA ILE A 173 22.20 -8.62 21.46
C ILE A 173 21.42 -8.17 20.22
N MET A 174 21.43 -6.88 19.93
CA MET A 174 20.70 -6.27 18.79
C MET A 174 21.07 -6.85 17.40
N MET A 175 22.27 -7.41 17.23
CA MET A 175 22.75 -7.95 15.94
C MET A 175 22.63 -9.47 15.80
N ASP A 176 22.20 -10.18 16.84
CA ASP A 176 22.00 -11.63 16.74
C ASP A 176 20.76 -11.97 15.93
N LYS A 177 20.96 -12.51 14.72
CA LYS A 177 19.89 -12.95 13.79
C LYS A 177 19.52 -14.43 13.99
N SER A 178 20.16 -15.17 14.91
CA SER A 178 19.87 -16.58 15.17
C SER A 178 18.45 -16.79 15.70
N LEU A 179 17.91 -17.99 15.49
CA LEU A 179 16.63 -18.39 16.09
C LEU A 179 16.73 -18.58 17.61
N GLY A 180 17.91 -18.97 18.10
CA GLY A 180 18.13 -19.33 19.49
C GLY A 180 17.90 -20.81 19.76
N LYS A 181 17.47 -21.15 20.98
CA LYS A 181 17.20 -22.54 21.39
C LYS A 181 15.74 -22.90 21.17
N ARG A 182 15.47 -24.12 20.69
CA ARG A 182 14.13 -24.67 20.61
C ARG A 182 13.54 -24.84 22.01
N VAL A 183 12.30 -24.45 22.18
CA VAL A 183 11.51 -24.57 23.44
C VAL A 183 10.15 -25.13 23.14
N ASN A 184 9.41 -25.52 24.18
CA ASN A 184 8.05 -25.99 24.03
C ASN A 184 7.08 -24.82 23.74
N LEU A 185 6.00 -25.04 23.02
CA LEU A 185 4.97 -24.04 22.71
C LEU A 185 4.37 -23.44 23.99
N ASN A 186 4.13 -24.26 25.01
CA ASN A 186 3.61 -23.80 26.30
C ASN A 186 4.56 -22.87 27.11
N SER A 187 5.71 -22.52 26.56
CA SER A 187 6.58 -21.48 27.13
C SER A 187 6.00 -20.07 27.02
N ILE A 188 4.99 -19.88 26.20
CA ILE A 188 4.22 -18.63 26.00
C ILE A 188 2.74 -18.99 26.18
N GLN A 189 2.05 -18.25 27.01
CA GLN A 189 0.64 -18.51 27.35
C GLN A 189 -0.27 -18.55 26.12
N GLU A 190 -0.06 -17.65 25.16
CA GLU A 190 -0.87 -17.57 23.93
C GLU A 190 -0.59 -18.72 22.94
N TRP A 191 0.45 -19.52 23.17
CA TRP A 191 0.80 -20.68 22.33
C TRP A 191 0.57 -22.03 23.02
N GLU A 192 0.13 -22.02 24.28
CA GLU A 192 0.01 -23.28 25.08
C GLU A 192 -1.03 -24.24 24.52
N ASP A 193 -2.10 -23.70 23.91
CA ASP A 193 -3.19 -24.50 23.32
C ASP A 193 -2.91 -24.89 21.85
N LEU A 194 -1.77 -24.49 21.28
CA LEU A 194 -1.43 -24.84 19.90
C LEU A 194 -0.85 -26.25 19.81
N GLU A 195 -1.38 -27.05 18.87
CA GLU A 195 -0.81 -28.34 18.53
C GLU A 195 0.51 -28.21 17.77
N GLU A 196 1.46 -29.11 18.05
CA GLU A 196 2.74 -29.14 17.32
C GLU A 196 2.54 -29.51 15.84
N GLU A 197 1.57 -30.38 15.54
CA GLU A 197 1.25 -30.78 14.17
C GLU A 197 -0.27 -31.00 14.00
N ILE A 198 -0.84 -30.35 12.99
CA ILE A 198 -2.24 -30.47 12.58
C ILE A 198 -2.27 -30.99 11.15
N ASN A 199 -3.07 -32.02 10.89
CA ASN A 199 -3.27 -32.59 9.56
C ASN A 199 -4.75 -32.57 9.19
N VAL A 200 -5.09 -31.83 8.12
CA VAL A 200 -6.46 -31.72 7.60
C VAL A 200 -6.53 -32.39 6.24
N LYS A 201 -7.50 -33.29 6.08
CA LYS A 201 -7.76 -33.99 4.81
C LYS A 201 -8.86 -33.29 4.02
N ASN A 202 -8.84 -33.45 2.70
CA ASN A 202 -9.83 -32.90 1.78
C ASN A 202 -9.96 -31.36 1.86
N ALA A 203 -8.86 -30.67 2.13
CA ALA A 203 -8.79 -29.22 2.00
C ALA A 203 -8.84 -28.85 0.51
N LYS A 204 -9.60 -27.81 0.15
CA LYS A 204 -9.71 -27.34 -1.24
C LYS A 204 -8.61 -26.36 -1.62
N LYS A 205 -8.16 -25.60 -0.65
CA LYS A 205 -7.14 -24.54 -0.80
C LYS A 205 -6.20 -24.54 0.41
N PRO A 206 -4.99 -23.93 0.29
CA PRO A 206 -4.17 -23.62 1.45
C PRO A 206 -4.95 -22.78 2.48
N PHE A 207 -4.73 -22.99 3.79
CA PHE A 207 -5.37 -22.18 4.84
C PHE A 207 -4.68 -20.83 5.01
N PHE A 208 -4.26 -20.28 3.90
CA PHE A 208 -3.83 -18.89 3.75
C PHE A 208 -4.04 -18.45 2.30
N SER A 209 -4.35 -17.19 2.12
CA SER A 209 -4.52 -16.59 0.81
C SER A 209 -3.53 -15.44 0.64
N TYR A 210 -2.76 -15.44 -0.43
CA TYR A 210 -1.75 -14.43 -0.69
C TYR A 210 -2.26 -13.38 -1.67
N PHE A 211 -2.52 -12.19 -1.17
CA PHE A 211 -2.78 -11.01 -1.99
C PHE A 211 -1.45 -10.46 -2.51
N LYS A 212 -1.16 -10.72 -3.78
CA LYS A 212 0.04 -10.32 -4.50
C LYS A 212 -0.23 -9.07 -5.31
N ILE A 213 0.64 -8.07 -5.22
CA ILE A 213 0.59 -6.93 -6.15
C ILE A 213 0.92 -7.43 -7.56
N PRO A 214 0.03 -7.15 -8.56
CA PRO A 214 0.09 -7.76 -9.89
C PRO A 214 1.12 -7.08 -10.80
N GLN A 215 2.38 -7.08 -10.37
CA GLN A 215 3.52 -6.59 -11.16
C GLN A 215 4.54 -7.70 -11.36
N ALA A 216 5.22 -7.68 -12.53
CA ALA A 216 6.31 -8.60 -12.77
C ALA A 216 7.44 -8.40 -11.79
N ASN A 217 7.90 -9.49 -11.17
CA ASN A 217 9.05 -9.46 -10.27
C ASN A 217 10.34 -9.37 -11.09
N GLN A 218 10.95 -8.19 -11.13
CA GLN A 218 12.20 -7.93 -11.86
C GLN A 218 13.46 -8.26 -11.03
N ILE A 219 13.30 -8.55 -9.74
CA ILE A 219 14.40 -8.80 -8.81
C ILE A 219 14.69 -10.30 -8.76
N ASP A 220 13.62 -11.10 -8.65
CA ASP A 220 13.70 -12.57 -8.64
C ASP A 220 12.54 -13.13 -9.45
N SER A 221 12.78 -13.38 -10.74
CA SER A 221 11.75 -13.90 -11.66
C SER A 221 11.25 -15.31 -11.30
N ASN A 222 11.99 -16.04 -10.47
CA ASN A 222 11.64 -17.37 -10.00
C ASN A 222 10.91 -17.36 -8.65
N SER A 223 10.78 -16.19 -8.01
CA SER A 223 10.03 -16.07 -6.76
C SER A 223 8.54 -15.85 -7.02
N PRO A 224 7.63 -16.52 -6.28
CA PRO A 224 6.19 -16.28 -6.38
C PRO A 224 5.79 -14.93 -5.77
N LEU A 225 6.69 -14.27 -5.03
CA LEU A 225 6.40 -13.03 -4.31
C LEU A 225 6.15 -11.85 -5.23
N GLY A 226 5.25 -10.98 -4.80
CA GLY A 226 5.01 -9.68 -5.43
C GLY A 226 6.09 -8.66 -5.09
N VAL A 227 6.10 -7.55 -5.81
CA VAL A 227 7.01 -6.43 -5.62
C VAL A 227 6.24 -5.17 -5.25
N SER A 228 6.88 -4.29 -4.48
CA SER A 228 6.29 -2.99 -4.12
C SER A 228 5.84 -2.22 -5.36
N VAL A 229 4.75 -1.48 -5.25
CA VAL A 229 4.23 -0.61 -6.32
C VAL A 229 5.27 0.41 -6.78
N PHE A 230 6.19 0.82 -5.90
CA PHE A 230 7.28 1.75 -6.20
C PHE A 230 8.64 1.07 -6.46
N ALA A 231 8.69 -0.27 -6.56
CA ALA A 231 9.94 -1.00 -6.77
C ALA A 231 10.76 -0.49 -7.97
N LYS A 232 10.08 -0.16 -9.08
CA LYS A 232 10.70 0.38 -10.31
C LYS A 232 11.20 1.83 -10.15
N SER A 233 10.79 2.51 -9.10
CA SER A 233 11.12 3.92 -8.86
C SER A 233 12.09 4.14 -7.70
N THR A 234 12.62 3.08 -7.08
CA THR A 234 13.51 3.18 -5.92
C THR A 234 14.68 4.16 -6.15
N GLY A 235 15.35 4.06 -7.30
CA GLY A 235 16.46 4.97 -7.66
C GLY A 235 15.99 6.41 -7.89
N LEU A 236 14.82 6.60 -8.50
CA LEU A 236 14.25 7.93 -8.72
C LEU A 236 13.80 8.59 -7.42
N ILE A 237 13.24 7.83 -6.50
CA ILE A 237 12.86 8.31 -5.16
C ILE A 237 14.09 8.78 -4.40
N LYS A 238 15.20 8.02 -4.45
CA LYS A 238 16.47 8.44 -3.89
C LYS A 238 16.96 9.77 -4.46
N GLU A 239 16.90 9.95 -5.78
CA GLU A 239 17.31 11.21 -6.42
C GLU A 239 16.32 12.36 -6.15
N ALA A 240 15.03 12.08 -5.97
CA ALA A 240 14.04 13.06 -5.54
C ALA A 240 14.32 13.57 -4.11
N ASP A 241 14.64 12.67 -3.17
CA ASP A 241 15.03 13.02 -1.80
C ASP A 241 16.27 13.92 -1.79
N LYS A 242 17.31 13.58 -2.58
CA LYS A 242 18.49 14.41 -2.73
C LYS A 242 18.20 15.76 -3.36
N GLN A 243 17.33 15.81 -4.37
CA GLN A 243 16.96 17.07 -5.01
C GLN A 243 16.16 17.94 -4.06
N TYR A 244 15.26 17.37 -3.28
CA TYR A 244 14.53 18.05 -2.22
C TYR A 244 15.50 18.67 -1.18
N SER A 245 16.50 17.91 -0.75
CA SER A 245 17.52 18.37 0.21
C SER A 245 18.35 19.52 -0.36
N ARG A 246 18.68 19.48 -1.68
CA ARG A 246 19.34 20.61 -2.38
C ARG A 246 18.46 21.86 -2.39
N ILE A 247 17.15 21.71 -2.53
CA ILE A 247 16.20 22.83 -2.45
C ILE A 247 16.22 23.44 -1.05
N LEU A 248 16.16 22.61 -0.01
CA LEU A 248 16.24 23.08 1.38
C LEU A 248 17.56 23.83 1.64
N TRP A 249 18.68 23.26 1.17
CA TRP A 249 19.98 23.88 1.29
C TRP A 249 20.07 25.21 0.53
N GLU A 250 19.44 25.32 -0.66
CA GLU A 250 19.40 26.56 -1.43
C GLU A 250 18.66 27.66 -0.65
N PHE A 251 17.52 27.33 -0.02
CA PHE A 251 16.80 28.29 0.83
C PHE A 251 17.66 28.75 2.02
N GLU A 252 18.34 27.82 2.71
CA GLU A 252 19.22 28.15 3.81
C GLU A 252 20.43 28.97 3.35
N GLY A 253 21.05 28.55 2.24
CA GLY A 253 22.26 29.18 1.70
C GLY A 253 22.02 30.57 1.10
N THR A 254 20.80 30.87 0.68
CA THR A 254 20.40 32.18 0.10
C THR A 254 19.68 33.08 1.12
N GLU A 255 19.57 32.67 2.38
CA GLU A 255 18.97 33.49 3.42
C GLU A 255 19.64 34.85 3.51
N LEU A 256 18.83 35.90 3.65
CA LEU A 256 19.34 37.26 3.83
C LEU A 256 20.28 37.32 5.01
N ALA A 257 21.51 37.71 4.78
CA ALA A 257 22.49 37.90 5.84
C ALA A 257 23.26 39.21 5.66
N ILE A 258 23.92 39.62 6.71
CA ILE A 258 24.83 40.78 6.69
C ILE A 258 26.20 40.29 7.14
N ASP A 259 27.18 40.37 6.22
CA ASP A 259 28.58 40.11 6.55
C ASP A 259 29.11 41.27 7.36
N VAL A 260 29.56 41.02 8.57
CA VAL A 260 29.94 42.07 9.51
C VAL A 260 31.28 41.74 10.17
N SER A 261 32.18 42.74 10.20
CA SER A 261 33.40 42.60 11.00
C SER A 261 33.09 42.49 12.48
N GLU A 262 33.73 41.52 13.17
CA GLU A 262 33.61 41.39 14.61
C GLU A 262 33.94 42.66 15.39
N ALA A 263 34.69 43.55 14.84
CA ALA A 263 35.07 44.84 15.42
C ALA A 263 33.84 45.78 15.67
N ILE A 264 32.70 45.53 15.01
CA ILE A 264 31.48 46.32 15.19
C ILE A 264 30.70 45.90 16.45
N PHE A 265 30.85 44.63 16.84
CA PHE A 265 30.11 44.12 18.03
C PHE A 265 30.93 44.31 19.30
N SER A 266 30.22 44.67 20.36
CA SER A 266 30.79 44.60 21.71
C SER A 266 30.87 43.15 22.16
N ARG A 267 31.80 42.87 23.07
CA ARG A 267 31.92 41.53 23.68
C ARG A 267 31.31 41.54 25.08
N ASP A 268 30.81 40.38 25.51
CA ASP A 268 30.34 40.20 26.90
C ASP A 268 31.55 39.95 27.85
N SER A 269 31.23 39.72 29.11
CA SER A 269 32.24 39.42 30.15
C SER A 269 32.99 38.10 29.93
N GLU A 270 32.46 37.23 29.08
CA GLU A 270 33.04 35.92 28.72
C GLU A 270 33.79 35.98 27.37
N GLY A 271 33.79 37.14 26.71
CA GLY A 271 34.48 37.34 25.43
C GLY A 271 33.65 37.03 24.18
N ASN A 272 32.36 36.63 24.32
CA ASN A 272 31.47 36.34 23.20
C ASN A 272 30.94 37.63 22.57
N LEU A 273 30.69 37.61 21.25
CA LEU A 273 30.12 38.73 20.54
C LEU A 273 28.67 38.99 20.99
N LYS A 274 28.34 40.23 21.36
CA LYS A 274 26.95 40.66 21.64
C LYS A 274 26.20 40.90 20.34
N ILE A 275 25.64 39.86 19.74
CA ILE A 275 24.72 39.96 18.62
C ILE A 275 23.30 40.25 19.14
N PRO A 276 22.49 41.12 18.51
CA PRO A 276 21.10 41.38 18.94
C PRO A 276 20.30 40.07 19.03
N LYS A 277 19.67 39.87 20.18
CA LYS A 277 18.93 38.66 20.50
C LYS A 277 17.83 38.40 19.48
N GLY A 278 17.77 37.16 18.94
CA GLY A 278 16.85 36.73 17.88
C GLY A 278 17.22 37.21 16.46
N LYS A 279 18.41 37.72 16.28
CA LYS A 279 18.97 38.19 15.00
C LYS A 279 20.30 37.50 14.67
N GLU A 280 20.64 36.45 15.39
CA GLU A 280 21.91 35.73 15.27
C GLU A 280 22.13 35.21 13.84
N ARG A 281 21.07 34.72 13.16
CA ARG A 281 21.14 34.25 11.78
C ARG A 281 21.33 35.35 10.74
N LEU A 282 20.99 36.60 11.08
CA LEU A 282 21.14 37.74 10.18
C LEU A 282 22.61 38.15 10.01
N PHE A 283 23.45 37.92 11.02
CA PHE A 283 24.83 38.41 11.02
C PHE A 283 25.81 37.26 10.84
N ARG A 284 26.59 37.32 9.74
CA ARG A 284 27.74 36.46 9.52
C ARG A 284 29.00 37.23 9.87
N THR A 285 29.68 36.85 10.94
CA THR A 285 30.84 37.60 11.45
C THR A 285 32.16 37.07 10.87
N TYR A 286 33.09 37.94 10.65
CA TYR A 286 34.47 37.62 10.25
C TYR A 286 35.50 38.42 11.08
N PRO A 287 36.71 37.86 11.36
CA PRO A 287 37.60 38.39 12.38
C PRO A 287 38.48 39.58 11.89
N TRP A 288 38.46 39.96 10.64
CA TRP A 288 39.30 41.03 10.12
C TRP A 288 38.53 42.29 9.71
N GLU A 289 39.22 43.43 9.72
CA GLU A 289 38.72 44.68 9.19
C GLU A 289 39.23 44.85 7.75
N ASP A 290 38.34 45.17 6.83
CA ASP A 290 38.74 45.62 5.49
C ASP A 290 39.21 47.10 5.56
N LYS A 291 40.49 47.32 5.75
CA LYS A 291 41.12 48.65 5.89
C LYS A 291 41.14 49.42 4.59
N GLU A 292 41.07 48.76 3.43
CA GLU A 292 41.15 49.41 2.12
C GLU A 292 39.81 49.97 1.66
N ASN A 293 38.70 49.21 1.88
CA ASN A 293 37.37 49.62 1.38
C ASN A 293 36.46 50.28 2.44
N LYS A 294 36.87 50.35 3.70
CA LYS A 294 36.09 50.93 4.83
C LYS A 294 34.66 50.37 4.98
N LYS A 295 34.39 49.21 4.38
CA LYS A 295 33.10 48.52 4.51
C LYS A 295 33.19 47.47 5.59
N ASN A 296 32.76 47.81 6.79
CA ASN A 296 32.72 46.87 7.91
C ASN A 296 31.43 46.02 7.92
N PHE A 297 30.56 46.19 6.93
CA PHE A 297 29.39 45.35 6.72
C PHE A 297 29.08 45.27 5.21
N ASN A 298 28.56 44.11 4.79
CA ASN A 298 28.14 43.87 3.41
C ASN A 298 26.85 43.05 3.42
N PRO A 299 25.76 43.52 2.81
CA PRO A 299 24.54 42.74 2.71
C PRO A 299 24.77 41.56 1.74
N PHE A 300 24.39 40.35 2.20
CA PHE A 300 24.39 39.15 1.41
C PHE A 300 22.93 38.78 1.07
N SER A 301 22.53 38.95 -0.14
CA SER A 301 21.19 38.66 -0.64
C SER A 301 21.29 38.12 -2.06
N PRO A 302 21.75 36.85 -2.24
CA PRO A 302 21.84 36.26 -3.56
C PRO A 302 20.42 35.94 -4.09
N SER A 303 20.31 35.88 -5.44
CA SER A 303 19.07 35.42 -6.06
C SER A 303 18.93 33.91 -5.91
N ILE A 304 17.78 33.48 -5.49
CA ILE A 304 17.44 32.05 -5.36
C ILE A 304 17.13 31.42 -6.73
N ARG A 305 17.52 30.16 -6.92
CA ARG A 305 17.28 29.38 -8.16
C ARG A 305 16.08 28.43 -8.03
N ASP A 306 15.08 28.82 -7.24
CA ASP A 306 13.92 28.00 -6.86
C ASP A 306 13.19 27.41 -8.06
N VAL A 307 12.82 28.20 -9.04
CA VAL A 307 12.06 27.77 -10.23
C VAL A 307 12.75 26.60 -10.94
N ASN A 308 14.07 26.69 -11.17
CA ASN A 308 14.82 25.63 -11.86
C ASN A 308 14.94 24.36 -11.01
N LEU A 309 15.09 24.50 -9.70
CA LEU A 309 15.22 23.39 -8.77
C LEU A 309 13.88 22.64 -8.62
N PHE A 310 12.77 23.38 -8.45
CA PHE A 310 11.43 22.79 -8.40
C PHE A 310 11.02 22.15 -9.73
N ASN A 311 11.33 22.77 -10.87
CA ASN A 311 11.09 22.17 -12.18
C ASN A 311 11.86 20.86 -12.36
N GLY A 312 13.09 20.78 -11.86
CA GLY A 312 13.87 19.54 -11.87
C GLY A 312 13.21 18.45 -11.00
N LEU A 313 12.81 18.79 -9.78
CA LEU A 313 12.11 17.89 -8.87
C LEU A 313 10.78 17.40 -9.48
N ASN A 314 10.00 18.31 -10.05
CA ASN A 314 8.72 17.98 -10.67
C ASN A 314 8.87 16.96 -11.82
N LYS A 315 9.96 17.00 -12.59
CA LYS A 315 10.25 15.99 -13.62
C LYS A 315 10.55 14.61 -13.02
N PHE A 316 11.23 14.53 -11.87
CA PHE A 316 11.40 13.27 -11.15
C PHE A 316 10.05 12.72 -10.66
N LEU A 317 9.21 13.56 -10.05
CA LEU A 317 7.88 13.17 -9.57
C LEU A 317 7.00 12.63 -10.70
N ARG A 318 6.96 13.31 -11.85
CA ARG A 318 6.24 12.82 -13.05
C ARG A 318 6.74 11.44 -13.53
N LYS A 319 8.05 11.18 -13.46
CA LYS A 319 8.60 9.89 -13.85
C LYS A 319 8.28 8.81 -12.82
N ILE A 320 8.24 9.15 -11.53
CA ILE A 320 7.81 8.26 -10.45
C ILE A 320 6.33 7.90 -10.64
N GLU A 321 5.44 8.88 -10.88
CA GLU A 321 4.02 8.64 -11.19
C GLU A 321 3.86 7.64 -12.34
N PHE A 322 4.60 7.87 -13.43
CA PHE A 322 4.57 6.97 -14.59
C PHE A 322 4.93 5.53 -14.23
N ASN A 323 6.02 5.32 -13.48
CA ASN A 323 6.51 4.00 -13.14
C ASN A 323 5.61 3.28 -12.13
N CYS A 324 4.94 4.03 -11.23
CA CYS A 324 4.03 3.50 -10.22
C CYS A 324 2.58 3.34 -10.72
N GLY A 325 2.30 3.71 -11.97
CA GLY A 325 0.95 3.62 -12.54
C GLY A 325 -0.03 4.66 -12.00
N LEU A 326 0.47 5.76 -11.44
CA LEU A 326 -0.35 6.89 -10.99
C LEU A 326 -0.67 7.84 -12.13
N ALA A 327 -1.75 8.59 -11.97
CA ALA A 327 -2.08 9.70 -12.87
C ALA A 327 -1.08 10.85 -12.68
N TYR A 328 -0.76 11.56 -13.77
CA TYR A 328 0.06 12.76 -13.68
C TYR A 328 -0.66 13.85 -12.90
N GLY A 329 0.04 14.46 -11.96
CA GLY A 329 -0.49 15.47 -11.04
C GLY A 329 -0.99 14.88 -9.73
N THR A 330 -0.73 13.60 -9.46
CA THR A 330 -0.97 12.97 -8.14
C THR A 330 0.11 13.36 -7.14
N LEU A 331 1.38 13.34 -7.56
CA LEU A 331 2.55 13.72 -6.78
C LEU A 331 3.20 15.00 -7.33
N SER A 332 3.13 15.19 -8.64
CA SER A 332 3.74 16.31 -9.36
C SER A 332 2.78 17.49 -9.47
N GLU A 333 3.33 18.68 -9.54
CA GLU A 333 2.56 19.88 -9.90
C GLU A 333 2.15 19.80 -11.38
N THR A 334 0.90 20.15 -11.66
CA THR A 334 0.41 20.31 -13.02
C THR A 334 0.78 21.72 -13.48
N GLU A 335 1.49 21.82 -14.61
CA GLU A 335 1.69 23.12 -15.26
C GLU A 335 0.31 23.69 -15.67
N ASP A 336 0.14 25.01 -15.54
CA ASP A 336 -1.06 25.76 -15.98
C ASP A 336 -1.30 25.75 -17.51
N VAL A 337 -0.53 24.96 -18.24
CA VAL A 337 -0.75 24.76 -19.68
C VAL A 337 -2.01 23.92 -19.84
N SER A 338 -2.97 24.43 -20.58
CA SER A 338 -4.21 23.73 -20.95
C SER A 338 -3.87 22.36 -21.55
N LYS A 339 -3.89 21.31 -20.70
CA LYS A 339 -3.76 19.93 -21.17
C LYS A 339 -4.95 19.64 -22.07
N THR A 340 -4.69 19.02 -23.21
CA THR A 340 -5.79 18.55 -24.05
C THR A 340 -6.62 17.51 -23.29
N ALA A 341 -7.92 17.48 -23.52
CA ALA A 341 -8.79 16.46 -22.92
C ALA A 341 -8.26 15.03 -23.15
N THR A 342 -7.58 14.81 -24.26
CA THR A 342 -6.94 13.52 -24.61
C THR A 342 -5.78 13.16 -23.66
N GLU A 343 -4.94 14.11 -23.27
CA GLU A 343 -3.82 13.86 -22.34
C GLU A 343 -4.32 13.57 -20.93
N ILE A 344 -5.35 14.27 -20.48
CA ILE A 344 -6.01 14.01 -19.19
C ILE A 344 -6.63 12.61 -19.20
N LYS A 345 -7.36 12.25 -20.26
CA LYS A 345 -7.95 10.92 -20.42
C LYS A 345 -6.88 9.82 -20.41
N ALA A 346 -5.77 9.98 -21.16
CA ALA A 346 -4.70 8.99 -21.21
C ALA A 346 -4.00 8.79 -19.84
N SER A 347 -3.82 9.87 -19.07
CA SER A 347 -3.24 9.79 -17.72
C SER A 347 -4.18 9.07 -16.75
N LYS A 348 -5.47 9.40 -16.76
CA LYS A 348 -6.49 8.73 -15.93
C LYS A 348 -6.64 7.25 -16.31
N GLN A 349 -6.60 6.90 -17.61
CA GLN A 349 -6.72 5.52 -18.10
C GLN A 349 -5.59 4.62 -17.56
N ARG A 350 -4.36 5.13 -17.43
CA ARG A 350 -3.24 4.36 -16.85
C ARG A 350 -3.50 4.02 -15.39
N SER A 351 -3.88 5.03 -14.59
CA SER A 351 -4.20 4.82 -13.18
C SER A 351 -5.37 3.85 -13.01
N PHE A 352 -6.38 3.99 -13.87
CA PHE A 352 -7.51 3.07 -13.91
C PHE A 352 -7.07 1.62 -14.14
N SER A 353 -6.24 1.36 -15.17
CA SER A 353 -5.75 0.00 -15.44
C SER A 353 -4.97 -0.57 -14.25
N THR A 354 -4.09 0.24 -13.64
CA THR A 354 -3.31 -0.21 -12.47
C THR A 354 -4.23 -0.55 -11.30
N VAL A 355 -5.21 0.28 -11.01
CA VAL A 355 -6.19 0.06 -9.93
C VAL A 355 -7.02 -1.20 -10.21
N LYS A 356 -7.51 -1.38 -11.44
CA LYS A 356 -8.28 -2.57 -11.83
C LYS A 356 -7.49 -3.87 -11.71
N ASP A 357 -6.21 -3.86 -12.08
CA ASP A 357 -5.35 -5.04 -11.93
C ASP A 357 -5.19 -5.39 -10.44
N ILE A 358 -4.99 -4.38 -9.58
CA ILE A 358 -4.87 -4.60 -8.12
C ILE A 358 -6.21 -5.06 -7.53
N GLN A 359 -7.35 -4.46 -7.92
CA GLN A 359 -8.70 -4.88 -7.50
C GLN A 359 -8.95 -6.34 -7.84
N LYS A 360 -8.63 -6.76 -9.07
CA LYS A 360 -8.77 -8.16 -9.50
C LYS A 360 -7.92 -9.10 -8.64
N ALA A 361 -6.65 -8.77 -8.41
CA ALA A 361 -5.78 -9.59 -7.58
C ALA A 361 -6.27 -9.68 -6.12
N LEU A 362 -6.79 -8.58 -5.57
CA LEU A 362 -7.39 -8.55 -4.24
C LEU A 362 -8.66 -9.39 -4.18
N GLN A 363 -9.53 -9.28 -5.18
CA GLN A 363 -10.75 -10.09 -5.26
C GLN A 363 -10.44 -11.60 -5.32
N ASP A 364 -9.45 -12.00 -6.12
CA ASP A 364 -9.03 -13.40 -6.21
C ASP A 364 -8.51 -13.90 -4.85
N ALA A 365 -7.72 -13.10 -4.14
CA ALA A 365 -7.24 -13.43 -2.80
C ALA A 365 -8.38 -13.51 -1.77
N LEU A 366 -9.38 -12.63 -1.83
CA LEU A 366 -10.55 -12.68 -0.95
C LEU A 366 -11.43 -13.92 -1.23
N LYS A 367 -11.57 -14.33 -2.48
CA LYS A 367 -12.26 -15.59 -2.84
C LYS A 367 -11.56 -16.80 -2.23
N ASP A 368 -10.25 -16.90 -2.35
CA ASP A 368 -9.45 -17.99 -1.78
C ASP A 368 -9.52 -17.99 -0.24
N LEU A 369 -9.52 -16.82 0.38
CA LEU A 369 -9.72 -16.68 1.83
C LEU A 369 -11.07 -17.26 2.28
N ILE A 370 -12.17 -16.92 1.59
CA ILE A 370 -13.52 -17.37 1.96
C ILE A 370 -13.61 -18.90 1.83
N ILE A 371 -13.03 -19.50 0.80
CA ILE A 371 -12.95 -20.96 0.65
C ILE A 371 -12.21 -21.57 1.85
N SER A 372 -11.06 -21.00 2.22
CA SER A 372 -10.25 -21.48 3.35
C SER A 372 -10.99 -21.35 4.69
N MET A 373 -11.72 -20.25 4.90
CA MET A 373 -12.57 -20.07 6.09
C MET A 373 -13.65 -21.14 6.18
N ALA A 374 -14.31 -21.46 5.06
CA ALA A 374 -15.33 -22.50 5.02
C ALA A 374 -14.75 -23.91 5.30
N ASP A 375 -13.57 -24.23 4.77
CA ASP A 375 -12.91 -25.52 4.99
C ASP A 375 -12.45 -25.66 6.47
N ILE A 376 -11.90 -24.60 7.08
CA ILE A 376 -11.57 -24.58 8.52
C ILE A 376 -12.82 -24.74 9.36
N ALA A 377 -13.91 -24.03 9.07
CA ALA A 377 -15.16 -24.15 9.79
C ALA A 377 -15.70 -25.58 9.78
N LYS A 378 -15.65 -26.28 8.64
CA LYS A 378 -16.02 -27.68 8.51
C LYS A 378 -15.13 -28.61 9.33
N TYR A 379 -13.82 -28.39 9.31
CA TYR A 379 -12.86 -29.18 10.05
C TYR A 379 -13.15 -29.14 11.59
N TYR A 380 -13.47 -27.94 12.10
CA TYR A 380 -13.82 -27.76 13.52
C TYR A 380 -15.30 -28.01 13.84
N ASN A 381 -16.09 -28.57 12.91
CA ASN A 381 -17.51 -28.85 13.04
C ASN A 381 -18.36 -27.61 13.39
N ILE A 382 -17.95 -26.42 12.93
CA ILE A 382 -18.77 -25.23 13.03
C ILE A 382 -19.90 -25.33 12.00
N PRO A 383 -21.17 -25.07 12.39
CA PRO A 383 -22.31 -25.22 11.49
C PRO A 383 -22.32 -24.10 10.44
N VAL A 384 -21.66 -24.34 9.30
CA VAL A 384 -21.63 -23.45 8.15
C VAL A 384 -22.30 -24.13 6.95
N LYS A 385 -22.99 -23.33 6.12
CA LYS A 385 -23.51 -23.81 4.84
C LYS A 385 -22.38 -23.86 3.81
N ASP A 386 -22.52 -24.73 2.81
CA ASP A 386 -21.63 -24.73 1.66
C ASP A 386 -21.74 -23.38 0.94
N ILE A 387 -20.62 -22.81 0.57
CA ILE A 387 -20.53 -21.51 -0.11
C ILE A 387 -20.21 -21.75 -1.58
N ASP A 388 -21.06 -21.24 -2.46
CA ASP A 388 -20.80 -21.08 -3.89
C ASP A 388 -20.32 -19.63 -4.07
N ILE A 389 -19.02 -19.46 -4.34
CA ILE A 389 -18.38 -18.14 -4.41
C ILE A 389 -19.06 -17.21 -5.43
N ASP A 390 -19.54 -17.77 -6.54
CA ASP A 390 -20.12 -16.96 -7.62
C ASP A 390 -21.58 -16.54 -7.34
N LYS A 391 -22.27 -17.22 -6.39
CA LYS A 391 -23.67 -16.91 -6.04
C LYS A 391 -23.81 -16.27 -4.66
N ASP A 392 -22.98 -16.70 -3.71
CA ASP A 392 -23.16 -16.37 -2.30
C ASP A 392 -22.24 -15.22 -1.86
N VAL A 393 -21.28 -14.77 -2.72
CA VAL A 393 -20.37 -13.68 -2.38
C VAL A 393 -20.50 -12.54 -3.39
N SER A 394 -20.81 -11.37 -2.89
CA SER A 394 -20.85 -10.15 -3.71
C SER A 394 -19.50 -9.41 -3.64
N PHE A 395 -19.07 -8.84 -4.76
CA PHE A 395 -17.94 -7.92 -4.85
C PHE A 395 -18.39 -6.70 -5.64
N ASP A 396 -18.57 -5.60 -4.96
CA ASP A 396 -18.99 -4.34 -5.57
C ASP A 396 -17.84 -3.34 -5.51
N TRP A 397 -17.31 -3.00 -6.69
CA TRP A 397 -16.22 -2.05 -6.88
C TRP A 397 -16.80 -0.76 -7.49
N ASP A 398 -16.84 0.33 -6.73
CA ASP A 398 -17.22 1.62 -7.32
C ASP A 398 -16.07 2.21 -8.16
N ASP A 399 -16.31 2.24 -9.45
CA ASP A 399 -15.39 2.82 -10.45
C ASP A 399 -15.69 4.28 -10.76
N SER A 400 -16.63 4.89 -10.06
CA SER A 400 -17.23 6.19 -10.40
C SER A 400 -16.26 7.38 -10.43
N ILE A 401 -15.18 7.29 -9.64
CA ILE A 401 -14.15 8.36 -9.59
C ILE A 401 -13.18 8.24 -10.77
N ILE A 402 -13.02 7.04 -11.31
CA ILE A 402 -12.03 6.70 -12.33
C ILE A 402 -12.64 6.73 -13.73
N VAL A 403 -13.90 6.37 -13.84
CA VAL A 403 -14.68 6.44 -15.09
C VAL A 403 -15.42 7.77 -15.12
N ASP A 404 -15.30 8.48 -16.24
CA ASP A 404 -16.08 9.68 -16.50
C ASP A 404 -17.56 9.25 -16.71
N LYS A 405 -18.31 9.15 -15.58
CA LYS A 405 -19.72 8.72 -15.58
C LYS A 405 -20.56 9.54 -16.56
N ASP A 406 -20.20 10.81 -16.74
CA ASP A 406 -20.94 11.71 -17.63
C ASP A 406 -20.78 11.30 -19.10
N THR A 407 -19.55 10.92 -19.51
CA THR A 407 -19.28 10.44 -20.87
C THR A 407 -19.94 9.08 -21.12
N ASP A 408 -19.94 8.17 -20.17
CA ASP A 408 -20.58 6.85 -20.26
C ASP A 408 -22.10 6.99 -20.32
N LEU A 409 -22.68 7.84 -19.47
CA LEU A 409 -24.11 8.13 -19.46
C LEU A 409 -24.55 8.85 -20.73
N GLU A 410 -23.72 9.73 -21.29
CA GLU A 410 -23.97 10.38 -22.57
C GLU A 410 -23.96 9.37 -23.73
N SER A 411 -22.99 8.44 -23.75
CA SER A 411 -22.98 7.33 -24.71
C SER A 411 -24.21 6.45 -24.58
N MET A 412 -24.55 6.01 -23.37
CA MET A 412 -25.77 5.22 -23.14
C MET A 412 -27.05 5.97 -23.53
N ARG A 413 -27.11 7.28 -23.26
CA ARG A 413 -28.23 8.13 -23.71
C ARG A 413 -28.37 8.14 -25.22
N ASN A 414 -27.25 8.26 -25.93
CA ASN A 414 -27.22 8.22 -27.39
C ASN A 414 -27.65 6.86 -27.93
N ASP A 415 -27.25 5.76 -27.27
CA ASP A 415 -27.68 4.40 -27.63
C ASP A 415 -29.16 4.17 -27.38
N VAL A 416 -29.76 4.77 -26.33
CA VAL A 416 -31.20 4.77 -26.10
C VAL A 416 -31.92 5.55 -27.19
N VAL A 417 -31.42 6.74 -27.57
CA VAL A 417 -31.99 7.54 -28.64
C VAL A 417 -31.89 6.83 -29.99
N ALA A 418 -30.82 6.10 -30.24
CA ALA A 418 -30.60 5.26 -31.41
C ALA A 418 -31.45 3.97 -31.41
N GLY A 419 -32.17 3.65 -30.32
CA GLY A 419 -32.96 2.43 -30.18
C GLY A 419 -32.14 1.16 -30.00
N ILE A 420 -30.84 1.28 -29.67
CA ILE A 420 -29.90 0.16 -29.46
C ILE A 420 -29.99 -0.34 -28.02
N LEU A 421 -30.22 0.56 -27.05
CA LEU A 421 -30.28 0.26 -25.63
C LEU A 421 -31.69 0.56 -25.08
N ARG A 422 -32.16 -0.27 -24.15
CA ARG A 422 -33.43 -0.03 -23.47
C ARG A 422 -33.30 1.11 -22.44
N ALA A 423 -34.31 1.99 -22.36
CA ALA A 423 -34.27 3.19 -21.53
C ALA A 423 -34.21 2.89 -20.04
N GLU A 424 -34.81 1.76 -19.58
CA GLU A 424 -34.73 1.32 -18.19
C GLU A 424 -33.30 1.00 -17.74
N LEU A 425 -32.42 0.47 -18.60
CA LEU A 425 -31.02 0.19 -18.31
C LEU A 425 -30.22 1.49 -18.12
N TYR A 426 -30.51 2.50 -18.93
CA TYR A 426 -29.93 3.84 -18.74
C TYR A 426 -30.37 4.47 -17.42
N LEU A 427 -31.66 4.39 -17.09
CA LEU A 427 -32.19 4.94 -15.84
C LEU A 427 -31.69 4.21 -14.62
N ALA A 428 -31.61 2.87 -14.66
CA ALA A 428 -31.03 2.05 -13.61
C ALA A 428 -29.58 2.47 -13.29
N LYS A 429 -28.76 2.62 -14.33
CA LYS A 429 -27.34 3.03 -14.17
C LYS A 429 -27.21 4.50 -13.73
N LYS A 430 -28.07 5.39 -14.24
CA LYS A 430 -28.03 6.83 -13.92
C LYS A 430 -28.39 7.12 -12.47
N TYR A 431 -29.37 6.41 -11.93
CA TYR A 431 -29.92 6.66 -10.59
C TYR A 431 -29.48 5.61 -9.56
N GLY A 432 -28.72 4.57 -9.96
CA GLY A 432 -28.25 3.52 -9.06
C GLY A 432 -29.37 2.66 -8.47
N VAL A 433 -30.43 2.44 -9.24
CA VAL A 433 -31.63 1.67 -8.84
C VAL A 433 -31.72 0.36 -9.62
N SER A 434 -32.50 -0.60 -9.12
CA SER A 434 -32.76 -1.86 -9.84
C SER A 434 -33.49 -1.62 -11.17
N GLU A 435 -33.35 -2.57 -12.13
CA GLU A 435 -34.08 -2.49 -13.40
C GLU A 435 -35.60 -2.41 -13.20
N GLU A 436 -36.15 -3.10 -12.18
CA GLU A 436 -37.55 -3.09 -11.82
C GLU A 436 -37.99 -1.72 -11.29
N GLU A 437 -37.18 -1.04 -10.53
CA GLU A 437 -37.46 0.33 -10.05
C GLU A 437 -37.33 1.33 -11.19
N ALA A 438 -36.30 1.19 -12.02
CA ALA A 438 -36.11 2.02 -13.22
C ALA A 438 -37.29 1.90 -14.15
N LEU A 439 -37.87 0.72 -14.33
CA LEU A 439 -39.09 0.49 -15.15
C LEU A 439 -40.32 1.19 -14.58
N LYS A 440 -40.44 1.33 -13.24
CA LYS A 440 -41.50 2.09 -12.58
C LYS A 440 -41.32 3.60 -12.72
N MET A 441 -40.09 4.07 -12.95
CA MET A 441 -39.78 5.49 -13.18
C MET A 441 -40.08 5.94 -14.61
N MET A 442 -40.28 5.00 -15.55
CA MET A 442 -40.61 5.33 -16.93
C MET A 442 -42.06 5.81 -17.05
N PRO A 443 -42.33 6.84 -17.87
CA PRO A 443 -43.70 7.28 -18.13
C PRO A 443 -44.51 6.14 -18.80
N LYS A 444 -45.74 5.93 -18.34
CA LYS A 444 -46.61 4.94 -18.95
C LYS A 444 -46.96 5.40 -20.36
N LEU A 445 -47.03 4.47 -21.32
CA LEU A 445 -47.26 4.74 -22.75
C LEU A 445 -48.52 5.57 -23.07
N GLY A 446 -49.35 5.95 -22.11
CA GLY A 446 -50.52 6.79 -22.25
C GLY A 446 -50.36 8.23 -21.75
N ASP A 447 -49.32 8.53 -20.98
CA ASP A 447 -49.14 9.87 -20.39
C ASP A 447 -48.35 10.84 -21.28
N SER A 448 -47.58 10.30 -22.23
CA SER A 448 -46.78 11.10 -23.17
C SER A 448 -47.62 11.76 -24.30
N LEU A 449 -48.87 11.34 -24.50
CA LEU A 449 -49.77 11.92 -25.50
C LEU A 449 -50.68 13.02 -24.93
N LYS A 450 -50.69 13.24 -23.62
CA LYS A 450 -51.55 14.23 -22.95
C LYS A 450 -50.89 15.58 -22.63
N ASN A 451 -49.57 15.67 -22.76
CA ASN A 451 -48.80 16.89 -22.45
C ASN A 451 -48.00 17.34 -23.68
N ASN A 452 -48.68 17.64 -24.77
CA ASN A 452 -48.08 18.40 -25.86
C ASN A 452 -48.29 19.90 -25.56
N PRO A 453 -47.21 20.68 -25.25
CA PRO A 453 -47.37 22.11 -24.93
C PRO A 453 -47.87 22.97 -26.11
N LEU A 454 -48.09 22.36 -27.28
CA LEU A 454 -48.56 23.04 -28.47
C LEU A 454 -50.13 23.15 -28.59
N ASP A 455 -50.88 22.38 -27.76
CA ASP A 455 -52.36 22.44 -27.79
C ASP A 455 -52.95 23.57 -26.91
N SER A 456 -52.09 24.37 -26.26
CA SER A 456 -52.53 25.53 -25.44
C SER A 456 -52.36 26.89 -26.12
N LEU A 457 -52.13 26.92 -27.44
CA LEU A 457 -51.98 28.18 -28.20
C LEU A 457 -53.06 28.39 -29.23
N GLU A 458 -54.13 27.58 -29.20
CA GLU A 458 -55.38 27.86 -30.00
C GLU A 458 -56.59 27.99 -29.05
N GLU A 459 -56.69 29.11 -28.33
CA GLU A 459 -57.91 29.76 -27.88
C GLU A 459 -57.63 31.26 -27.67
#